data_2d2fca6abdff1b7e1a94a06b79c0d3a6
#
_entry.id   2d2fca6abdff1b7e1a94a06b79c0d3a6
#
_cell.length_a   1.000
_cell.length_b   1.000
_cell.length_c   1.000
_cell.angle_alpha   90.00
_cell.angle_beta   90.00
_cell.angle_gamma   90.00
#
_symmetry.space_group_name_H-M   'P 1'
#
loop_
_entity.id
_entity.type
_entity.pdbx_description
1 polymer ?
#
loop_
_entity_poly.entity_id
_entity_poly.type
_entity_poly.pdbx_seq_one_letter_code
_entity_poly.pdbx_strand_id
1 'polypeptide(L)'
;MRCDAEYIHHPLLSQAKLGCNRVKILQFPSNMTNLVKLGQMEDRTRPKHAIDYQDIMRPLAVMRREYKASTNFGWHSHRRGQLLLGNSGYMTAMTEEGAFMLPSGYAILFAPDLPHAVQSFGETTMHSVYFEESVLKGFWEPTRILKVSALLDASIQALANEPVLYDETGRGHHLCALIVDEIRSAGPQPYTVPLPSEKQLRKLCRDLLDNPSNNLTIDDWADKVGMSRRTMTRKFRDETGMSFIEWRQRLRISHVMRRVAEGVPLAVAGQEAGYESLSTLRKLLKTWAP
;
A
#
# COMPACT_ATOMS: atom_id res chain seq x y z
N MET A 1 17.36 25.65 -47.82
CA MET A 1 18.77 25.60 -47.42
C MET A 1 19.04 24.21 -46.90
N ARG A 2 19.99 23.53 -47.54
CA ARG A 2 20.34 22.13 -47.32
C ARG A 2 21.09 21.95 -46.02
N CYS A 3 20.84 20.85 -45.30
CA CYS A 3 21.75 20.34 -44.30
C CYS A 3 22.35 19.03 -44.83
N ASP A 4 23.67 19.05 -44.91
CA ASP A 4 24.47 17.91 -45.34
C ASP A 4 24.77 17.03 -44.13
N ALA A 5 24.63 15.71 -44.32
CA ALA A 5 25.05 14.70 -43.36
C ALA A 5 26.39 14.12 -43.80
N GLU A 6 27.41 14.23 -42.97
CA GLU A 6 28.70 13.61 -43.15
C GLU A 6 28.68 12.13 -42.74
N TYR A 7 29.08 11.29 -43.70
CA TYR A 7 29.34 9.86 -43.54
C TYR A 7 30.79 9.63 -43.13
N ILE A 8 31.04 8.94 -42.03
CA ILE A 8 32.36 8.37 -41.73
C ILE A 8 32.36 6.89 -42.15
N HIS A 9 33.17 6.58 -43.16
CA HIS A 9 33.51 5.24 -43.62
C HIS A 9 34.53 4.58 -42.69
N HIS A 10 34.26 3.31 -42.31
CA HIS A 10 35.32 2.38 -41.90
C HIS A 10 35.13 1.06 -42.67
N PRO A 11 36.18 0.55 -43.35
CA PRO A 11 36.09 -0.63 -44.19
C PRO A 11 36.50 -1.89 -43.42
N LEU A 12 35.98 -3.00 -43.85
CA LEU A 12 36.36 -4.40 -43.66
C LEU A 12 35.24 -5.23 -43.00
N LEU A 13 34.51 -5.92 -43.84
CA LEU A 13 34.23 -7.36 -43.65
C LEU A 13 33.58 -7.91 -44.96
N SER A 14 34.26 -8.89 -45.52
CA SER A 14 33.93 -9.61 -46.73
C SER A 14 32.73 -10.56 -46.58
N GLN A 15 31.97 -10.60 -47.64
CA GLN A 15 31.22 -11.73 -48.20
C GLN A 15 30.60 -12.78 -47.24
N ALA A 16 29.26 -12.68 -47.04
CA ALA A 16 28.41 -13.85 -46.92
C ALA A 16 27.10 -13.59 -47.69
N LYS A 17 26.87 -14.33 -48.74
CA LYS A 17 25.60 -14.42 -49.45
C LYS A 17 24.58 -15.07 -48.52
N LEU A 18 23.53 -14.35 -48.14
CA LEU A 18 22.33 -14.93 -47.55
C LEU A 18 21.10 -14.37 -48.24
N GLY A 19 20.24 -15.29 -48.62
CA GLY A 19 19.09 -15.08 -49.47
C GLY A 19 18.08 -14.09 -48.91
N CYS A 20 17.47 -13.41 -49.83
CA CYS A 20 16.38 -12.47 -49.67
C CYS A 20 15.13 -13.20 -49.15
N ASN A 21 14.90 -13.25 -47.81
CA ASN A 21 13.63 -13.59 -47.26
C ASN A 21 12.88 -12.27 -46.96
N ARG A 22 11.82 -12.05 -47.72
CA ARG A 22 10.87 -10.95 -47.53
C ARG A 22 10.37 -10.94 -46.11
N VAL A 23 10.75 -9.94 -45.34
CA VAL A 23 10.09 -9.59 -44.07
C VAL A 23 8.66 -9.16 -44.42
N LYS A 24 7.68 -9.99 -44.12
CA LYS A 24 6.28 -9.59 -44.18
C LYS A 24 6.07 -8.55 -43.08
N ILE A 25 5.95 -7.29 -43.45
CA ILE A 25 5.43 -6.24 -42.60
C ILE A 25 3.98 -6.64 -42.31
N LEU A 26 3.70 -7.02 -41.08
CA LEU A 26 2.34 -7.22 -40.58
C LEU A 26 1.62 -5.87 -40.66
N GLN A 27 0.75 -5.73 -41.66
CA GLN A 27 -0.21 -4.63 -41.72
C GLN A 27 -1.21 -4.82 -40.59
N PHE A 28 -1.18 -3.93 -39.62
CA PHE A 28 -2.24 -3.85 -38.60
C PHE A 28 -3.53 -3.35 -39.24
N PRO A 29 -4.67 -4.01 -39.02
CA PRO A 29 -5.94 -3.53 -39.56
C PRO A 29 -6.32 -2.19 -38.91
N SER A 30 -6.82 -1.27 -39.72
CA SER A 30 -7.19 0.12 -39.36
C SER A 30 -8.50 0.27 -38.57
N ASN A 31 -8.81 -0.66 -37.67
CA ASN A 31 -9.98 -0.63 -36.82
C ASN A 31 -9.61 -0.50 -35.33
N MET A 32 -8.95 0.59 -34.98
CA MET A 32 -8.66 0.92 -33.56
C MET A 32 -9.88 1.43 -32.76
N THR A 33 -11.05 1.50 -33.36
CA THR A 33 -12.28 2.02 -32.70
C THR A 33 -12.96 0.98 -31.79
N ASN A 34 -12.57 -0.29 -31.82
CA ASN A 34 -13.17 -1.35 -31.00
C ASN A 34 -12.42 -1.68 -29.70
N LEU A 35 -11.24 -1.09 -29.43
CA LEU A 35 -10.49 -1.33 -28.22
C LEU A 35 -11.06 -0.60 -26.97
N VAL A 36 -11.89 0.41 -27.16
CA VAL A 36 -12.52 1.16 -26.05
C VAL A 36 -13.75 0.44 -25.48
N LYS A 37 -14.33 -0.53 -26.18
CA LYS A 37 -15.50 -1.28 -25.69
C LYS A 37 -15.18 -2.56 -24.92
N LEU A 38 -13.92 -2.98 -24.84
CA LEU A 38 -13.49 -4.17 -24.07
C LEU A 38 -13.40 -3.92 -22.56
N GLY A 39 -13.51 -2.69 -22.10
CA GLY A 39 -13.43 -2.33 -20.67
C GLY A 39 -14.74 -2.45 -19.88
N GLN A 40 -15.84 -2.89 -20.49
CA GLN A 40 -17.16 -2.93 -19.82
C GLN A 40 -17.86 -4.31 -19.82
N MET A 41 -17.17 -5.37 -20.19
CA MET A 41 -17.67 -6.71 -19.83
C MET A 41 -17.31 -6.92 -18.36
N GLU A 42 -18.29 -6.71 -17.48
CA GLU A 42 -18.24 -7.29 -16.14
C GLU A 42 -17.93 -8.77 -16.31
N ASP A 43 -16.72 -9.16 -15.95
CA ASP A 43 -16.33 -10.56 -15.96
C ASP A 43 -17.15 -11.27 -14.87
N ARG A 44 -18.30 -11.81 -15.25
CA ARG A 44 -19.23 -12.55 -14.37
C ARG A 44 -18.58 -13.77 -13.72
N THR A 45 -17.35 -14.10 -14.10
CA THR A 45 -16.57 -15.22 -13.59
C THR A 45 -15.63 -14.82 -12.44
N ARG A 46 -15.40 -13.50 -12.19
CA ARG A 46 -14.51 -13.06 -11.12
C ARG A 46 -15.12 -13.30 -9.75
N PRO A 47 -14.37 -13.88 -8.81
CA PRO A 47 -14.81 -14.05 -7.43
C PRO A 47 -15.13 -12.68 -6.79
N LYS A 48 -16.18 -12.66 -5.96
CA LYS A 48 -16.68 -11.42 -5.36
C LYS A 48 -16.21 -11.19 -3.93
N HIS A 49 -15.73 -12.21 -3.25
CA HIS A 49 -15.35 -12.13 -1.85
C HIS A 49 -13.88 -12.51 -1.66
N ALA A 50 -13.23 -11.93 -0.66
CA ALA A 50 -11.83 -12.23 -0.32
C ALA A 50 -11.59 -13.73 -0.07
N ILE A 51 -12.57 -14.42 0.50
CA ILE A 51 -12.50 -15.85 0.78
C ILE A 51 -12.34 -16.67 -0.51
N ASP A 52 -12.99 -16.25 -1.59
CA ASP A 52 -12.95 -16.98 -2.87
C ASP A 52 -11.56 -16.94 -3.52
N TYR A 53 -10.72 -15.94 -3.14
CA TYR A 53 -9.35 -15.80 -3.65
C TYR A 53 -8.34 -16.70 -2.93
N GLN A 54 -8.74 -17.36 -1.84
CA GLN A 54 -7.84 -18.19 -1.06
C GLN A 54 -7.51 -19.51 -1.75
N ASP A 55 -8.41 -20.02 -2.61
CA ASP A 55 -8.29 -21.32 -3.29
C ASP A 55 -8.02 -21.20 -4.79
N ILE A 56 -7.72 -20.00 -5.30
CA ILE A 56 -7.37 -19.80 -6.71
C ILE A 56 -6.03 -20.49 -7.00
N MET A 57 -6.04 -21.36 -8.02
CA MET A 57 -4.86 -22.12 -8.45
C MET A 57 -3.89 -21.25 -9.27
N ARG A 58 -3.43 -20.14 -8.69
CA ARG A 58 -2.40 -19.24 -9.23
C ARG A 58 -1.54 -18.72 -8.08
N PRO A 59 -0.24 -18.49 -8.27
CA PRO A 59 0.67 -17.98 -7.24
C PRO A 59 0.21 -16.63 -6.67
N LEU A 60 -0.31 -15.76 -7.54
CA LEU A 60 -0.91 -14.47 -7.19
C LEU A 60 -2.33 -14.39 -7.72
N ALA A 61 -3.20 -13.70 -6.99
CA ALA A 61 -4.53 -13.35 -7.47
C ALA A 61 -4.90 -11.94 -7.01
N VAL A 62 -5.43 -11.10 -7.91
CA VAL A 62 -5.77 -9.71 -7.61
C VAL A 62 -7.27 -9.53 -7.56
N MET A 63 -7.75 -9.05 -6.41
CA MET A 63 -9.11 -8.55 -6.22
C MET A 63 -9.10 -7.03 -6.29
N ARG A 64 -9.90 -6.46 -7.20
CA ARG A 64 -10.16 -5.01 -7.27
C ARG A 64 -11.59 -4.74 -6.79
N ARG A 65 -11.73 -3.73 -5.92
CA ARG A 65 -13.01 -3.30 -5.39
C ARG A 65 -13.08 -1.78 -5.26
N GLU A 66 -14.26 -1.24 -5.56
CA GLU A 66 -14.57 0.18 -5.36
C GLU A 66 -15.52 0.33 -4.18
N TYR A 67 -15.16 1.22 -3.27
CA TYR A 67 -15.94 1.58 -2.09
C TYR A 67 -16.27 3.07 -2.17
N LYS A 68 -17.57 3.40 -2.18
CA LYS A 68 -18.06 4.77 -2.29
C LYS A 68 -18.13 5.53 -0.97
N ALA A 69 -17.96 4.82 0.13
CA ALA A 69 -18.03 5.38 1.48
C ALA A 69 -17.07 4.61 2.40
N SER A 70 -16.85 5.18 3.59
CA SER A 70 -16.05 4.51 4.63
C SER A 70 -16.59 3.12 4.93
N THR A 71 -15.71 2.13 4.91
CA THR A 71 -16.06 0.73 5.09
C THR A 71 -15.14 0.10 6.13
N ASN A 72 -15.73 -0.62 7.09
CA ASN A 72 -15.01 -1.36 8.11
C ASN A 72 -15.11 -2.86 7.82
N PHE A 73 -13.97 -3.53 7.62
CA PHE A 73 -13.90 -4.96 7.31
C PHE A 73 -13.80 -5.85 8.56
N GLY A 74 -13.67 -5.24 9.75
CA GLY A 74 -13.53 -5.98 11.01
C GLY A 74 -12.27 -6.84 11.09
N TRP A 75 -12.14 -7.59 12.20
CA TRP A 75 -11.04 -8.52 12.41
C TRP A 75 -11.27 -9.81 11.62
N HIS A 76 -10.26 -10.21 10.84
CA HIS A 76 -10.25 -11.43 10.06
C HIS A 76 -8.81 -11.89 9.80
N SER A 77 -8.65 -13.10 9.32
CA SER A 77 -7.41 -13.63 8.78
C SER A 77 -7.70 -14.49 7.55
N HIS A 78 -6.69 -14.79 6.77
CA HIS A 78 -6.79 -15.65 5.61
C HIS A 78 -5.45 -16.34 5.32
N ARG A 79 -5.53 -17.51 4.70
CA ARG A 79 -4.40 -18.42 4.44
C ARG A 79 -3.32 -17.79 3.56
N ARG A 80 -3.70 -16.99 2.57
CA ARG A 80 -2.74 -16.33 1.69
C ARG A 80 -2.22 -15.04 2.33
N GLY A 81 -0.95 -14.73 2.11
CA GLY A 81 -0.47 -13.38 2.37
C GLY A 81 -1.20 -12.35 1.51
N GLN A 82 -1.28 -11.11 1.95
CA GLN A 82 -2.01 -10.05 1.24
C GLN A 82 -1.18 -8.78 1.15
N LEU A 83 -1.01 -8.25 -0.07
CA LEU A 83 -0.64 -6.86 -0.27
C LEU A 83 -1.92 -6.06 -0.52
N LEU A 84 -2.19 -5.10 0.36
CA LEU A 84 -3.36 -4.23 0.30
C LEU A 84 -2.93 -2.81 -0.03
N LEU A 85 -3.54 -2.19 -1.05
CA LEU A 85 -3.30 -0.80 -1.43
C LEU A 85 -4.58 -0.11 -1.88
N GLY A 86 -4.64 1.22 -1.68
CA GLY A 86 -5.71 2.08 -2.17
C GLY A 86 -5.16 3.12 -3.13
N ASN A 87 -5.81 3.28 -4.28
CA ASN A 87 -5.41 4.26 -5.29
C ASN A 87 -5.93 5.67 -4.98
N SER A 88 -6.89 5.78 -4.06
CA SER A 88 -7.48 7.04 -3.58
C SER A 88 -7.94 6.87 -2.13
N GLY A 89 -8.27 7.97 -1.48
CA GLY A 89 -8.75 7.96 -0.11
C GLY A 89 -7.64 7.67 0.91
N TYR A 90 -8.04 7.15 2.03
CA TYR A 90 -7.17 6.81 3.15
C TYR A 90 -7.62 5.48 3.76
N MET A 91 -6.69 4.65 4.16
CA MET A 91 -6.99 3.42 4.87
C MET A 91 -6.19 3.32 6.17
N THR A 92 -6.73 2.60 7.12
CA THR A 92 -6.00 2.14 8.29
C THR A 92 -6.09 0.63 8.39
N ALA A 93 -5.03 0.03 8.90
CA ALA A 93 -5.04 -1.36 9.27
C ALA A 93 -4.63 -1.50 10.74
N MET A 94 -5.10 -2.54 11.40
CA MET A 94 -4.73 -2.88 12.76
C MET A 94 -4.31 -4.34 12.82
N THR A 95 -3.25 -4.61 13.57
CA THR A 95 -2.83 -5.95 14.00
C THR A 95 -2.59 -5.93 15.51
N GLU A 96 -2.17 -7.04 16.08
CA GLU A 96 -1.74 -7.05 17.49
C GLU A 96 -0.51 -6.17 17.75
N GLU A 97 0.32 -5.94 16.71
CA GLU A 97 1.55 -5.14 16.80
C GLU A 97 1.29 -3.63 16.78
N GLY A 98 0.16 -3.18 16.21
CA GLY A 98 -0.11 -1.75 16.14
C GLY A 98 -1.15 -1.35 15.10
N ALA A 99 -1.27 -0.03 14.96
CA ALA A 99 -2.06 0.60 13.91
C ALA A 99 -1.15 1.08 12.78
N PHE A 100 -1.58 0.87 11.56
CA PHE A 100 -0.86 1.20 10.34
C PHE A 100 -1.64 2.21 9.53
N MET A 101 -0.94 3.21 9.04
CA MET A 101 -1.49 4.29 8.23
C MET A 101 -1.18 4.02 6.76
N LEU A 102 -2.20 4.07 5.92
CA LEU A 102 -2.11 3.76 4.51
C LEU A 102 -2.66 4.91 3.66
N PRO A 103 -1.88 5.98 3.48
CA PRO A 103 -2.22 6.99 2.49
C PRO A 103 -2.11 6.42 1.08
N SER A 104 -2.74 7.07 0.11
CA SER A 104 -2.55 6.73 -1.31
C SER A 104 -1.06 6.70 -1.67
N GLY A 105 -0.65 5.75 -2.51
CA GLY A 105 0.75 5.52 -2.87
C GLY A 105 1.54 4.61 -1.92
N TYR A 106 0.87 4.06 -0.89
CA TYR A 106 1.44 3.06 0.00
C TYR A 106 0.60 1.80 0.05
N ALA A 107 1.26 0.68 0.32
CA ALA A 107 0.65 -0.62 0.49
C ALA A 107 1.09 -1.25 1.80
N ILE A 108 0.24 -2.11 2.35
CA ILE A 108 0.58 -2.95 3.51
C ILE A 108 0.60 -4.41 3.07
N LEU A 109 1.69 -5.10 3.43
CA LEU A 109 1.85 -6.53 3.24
C LEU A 109 1.60 -7.24 4.57
N PHE A 110 0.59 -8.10 4.59
CA PHE A 110 0.27 -8.99 5.71
C PHE A 110 0.81 -10.38 5.43
N ALA A 111 1.44 -11.00 6.42
CA ALA A 111 1.82 -12.40 6.35
C ALA A 111 0.58 -13.32 6.28
N PRO A 112 0.73 -14.54 5.74
CA PRO A 112 -0.31 -15.57 5.84
C PRO A 112 -0.81 -15.75 7.27
N ASP A 113 -2.11 -15.98 7.43
CA ASP A 113 -2.81 -16.26 8.69
C ASP A 113 -2.74 -15.17 9.76
N LEU A 114 -2.14 -14.00 9.46
CA LEU A 114 -2.05 -12.89 10.42
C LEU A 114 -3.43 -12.27 10.65
N PRO A 115 -3.95 -12.26 11.91
CA PRO A 115 -5.17 -11.55 12.23
C PRO A 115 -5.00 -10.03 12.05
N HIS A 116 -5.90 -9.42 11.28
CA HIS A 116 -5.87 -7.99 11.03
C HIS A 116 -7.28 -7.44 10.81
N ALA A 117 -7.43 -6.14 11.00
CA ALA A 117 -8.63 -5.38 10.66
C ALA A 117 -8.25 -4.24 9.72
N VAL A 118 -9.11 -3.94 8.75
CA VAL A 118 -8.90 -2.86 7.78
C VAL A 118 -10.11 -1.93 7.81
N GLN A 119 -9.85 -0.64 7.66
CA GLN A 119 -10.90 0.36 7.48
C GLN A 119 -10.48 1.33 6.38
N SER A 120 -11.39 1.56 5.41
CA SER A 120 -11.24 2.60 4.40
C SER A 120 -12.05 3.84 4.79
N PHE A 121 -11.60 5.02 4.37
CA PHE A 121 -12.22 6.31 4.64
C PHE A 121 -12.37 7.10 3.34
N GLY A 122 -13.59 7.56 3.07
CA GLY A 122 -13.95 8.20 1.82
C GLY A 122 -14.06 7.20 0.65
N GLU A 123 -14.13 7.75 -0.55
CA GLU A 123 -14.19 6.96 -1.78
C GLU A 123 -12.82 6.36 -2.09
N THR A 124 -12.78 5.05 -2.31
CA THR A 124 -11.51 4.32 -2.49
C THR A 124 -11.66 3.20 -3.51
N THR A 125 -10.69 3.09 -4.42
CA THR A 125 -10.45 1.88 -5.20
C THR A 125 -9.35 1.08 -4.51
N MET A 126 -9.70 -0.10 -4.04
CA MET A 126 -8.82 -0.98 -3.28
C MET A 126 -8.40 -2.17 -4.12
N HIS A 127 -7.09 -2.44 -4.14
CA HIS A 127 -6.54 -3.68 -4.67
C HIS A 127 -6.03 -4.54 -3.53
N SER A 128 -6.46 -5.81 -3.53
CA SER A 128 -5.92 -6.86 -2.66
C SER A 128 -5.21 -7.87 -3.53
N VAL A 129 -3.90 -7.97 -3.41
CA VAL A 129 -3.10 -9.00 -4.08
C VAL A 129 -2.85 -10.10 -3.08
N TYR A 130 -3.38 -11.30 -3.35
CA TYR A 130 -3.23 -12.49 -2.52
C TYR A 130 -2.10 -13.35 -3.05
N PHE A 131 -1.19 -13.76 -2.17
CA PHE A 131 0.00 -14.53 -2.48
C PHE A 131 -0.05 -15.90 -1.84
N GLU A 132 0.33 -16.94 -2.58
CA GLU A 132 0.72 -18.19 -1.93
C GLU A 132 1.95 -17.96 -1.05
N GLU A 133 2.02 -18.61 0.10
CA GLU A 133 3.12 -18.45 1.06
C GLU A 133 4.50 -18.64 0.43
N SER A 134 4.60 -19.60 -0.48
CA SER A 134 5.85 -19.96 -1.18
C SER A 134 6.43 -18.82 -2.02
N VAL A 135 5.60 -17.92 -2.54
CA VAL A 135 6.00 -16.85 -3.48
C VAL A 135 6.95 -15.85 -2.85
N LEU A 136 6.71 -15.49 -1.59
CA LEU A 136 7.54 -14.56 -0.81
C LEU A 136 8.28 -15.29 0.33
N LYS A 137 8.59 -16.59 0.15
CA LYS A 137 9.31 -17.35 1.16
C LYS A 137 10.61 -16.66 1.57
N GLY A 138 10.81 -16.54 2.88
CA GLY A 138 11.95 -15.85 3.46
C GLY A 138 11.86 -14.31 3.45
N PHE A 139 10.75 -13.76 2.97
CA PHE A 139 10.48 -12.30 2.96
C PHE A 139 9.35 -11.91 3.91
N TRP A 140 8.57 -12.88 4.41
CA TRP A 140 7.45 -12.62 5.29
C TRP A 140 7.92 -12.08 6.64
N GLU A 141 7.47 -10.87 6.95
CA GLU A 141 7.38 -10.28 8.28
C GLU A 141 5.90 -10.19 8.64
N PRO A 142 5.51 -10.15 9.93
CA PRO A 142 4.10 -10.10 10.28
C PRO A 142 3.36 -8.98 9.53
N THR A 143 3.94 -7.77 9.51
CA THR A 143 3.34 -6.63 8.81
C THR A 143 4.44 -5.71 8.26
N ARG A 144 4.31 -5.30 6.99
CA ARG A 144 5.26 -4.40 6.35
C ARG A 144 4.56 -3.34 5.50
N ILE A 145 4.91 -2.07 5.69
CA ILE A 145 4.44 -0.99 4.80
C ILE A 145 5.49 -0.74 3.72
N LEU A 146 5.03 -0.62 2.49
CA LEU A 146 5.84 -0.41 1.30
C LEU A 146 5.38 0.86 0.57
N LYS A 147 6.32 1.62 0.00
CA LYS A 147 5.98 2.64 -0.99
C LYS A 147 5.67 1.95 -2.32
N VAL A 148 4.54 2.28 -2.92
CA VAL A 148 4.13 1.73 -4.21
C VAL A 148 4.83 2.50 -5.32
N SER A 149 5.68 1.82 -6.08
CA SER A 149 6.28 2.41 -7.29
C SER A 149 5.26 2.49 -8.42
N ALA A 150 5.49 3.35 -9.40
CA ALA A 150 4.65 3.41 -10.59
C ALA A 150 4.59 2.08 -11.34
N LEU A 151 5.69 1.31 -11.34
CA LEU A 151 5.76 0.00 -11.99
C LEU A 151 4.95 -1.03 -11.20
N LEU A 152 5.04 -1.04 -9.86
CA LEU A 152 4.24 -1.92 -9.01
C LEU A 152 2.75 -1.67 -9.21
N ASP A 153 2.31 -0.40 -9.16
CA ASP A 153 0.91 -0.03 -9.35
C ASP A 153 0.40 -0.45 -10.73
N ALA A 154 1.14 -0.11 -11.80
CA ALA A 154 0.78 -0.50 -13.16
C ALA A 154 0.72 -2.03 -13.35
N SER A 155 1.64 -2.77 -12.73
CA SER A 155 1.68 -4.24 -12.81
C SER A 155 0.49 -4.87 -12.08
N ILE A 156 0.12 -4.35 -10.91
CA ILE A 156 -1.07 -4.81 -10.16
C ILE A 156 -2.34 -4.51 -10.94
N GLN A 157 -2.50 -3.31 -11.50
CA GLN A 157 -3.64 -2.95 -12.33
C GLN A 157 -3.73 -3.82 -13.59
N ALA A 158 -2.60 -4.09 -14.24
CA ALA A 158 -2.53 -4.95 -15.40
C ALA A 158 -2.92 -6.39 -15.07
N LEU A 159 -2.42 -6.94 -13.95
CA LEU A 159 -2.79 -8.29 -13.48
C LEU A 159 -4.26 -8.36 -13.05
N ALA A 160 -4.80 -7.27 -12.48
CA ALA A 160 -6.22 -7.15 -12.15
C ALA A 160 -7.14 -7.22 -13.39
N ASN A 161 -6.64 -6.93 -14.58
CA ASN A 161 -7.37 -7.01 -15.84
C ASN A 161 -7.18 -8.34 -16.58
N GLU A 162 -6.21 -9.18 -16.17
CA GLU A 162 -6.09 -10.54 -16.69
C GLU A 162 -7.21 -11.46 -16.16
N PRO A 163 -7.55 -12.55 -16.85
CA PRO A 163 -8.37 -13.59 -16.25
C PRO A 163 -7.81 -14.04 -14.91
N VAL A 164 -8.68 -14.39 -13.95
CA VAL A 164 -8.22 -14.85 -12.63
C VAL A 164 -7.32 -16.08 -12.74
N LEU A 165 -7.64 -16.97 -13.67
CA LEU A 165 -6.81 -18.11 -14.06
C LEU A 165 -5.96 -17.76 -15.30
N TYR A 166 -5.12 -16.72 -15.16
CA TYR A 166 -4.22 -16.28 -16.22
C TYR A 166 -3.25 -17.37 -16.70
N ASP A 167 -2.70 -17.19 -17.90
CA ASP A 167 -1.68 -18.10 -18.45
C ASP A 167 -0.37 -18.00 -17.64
N GLU A 168 0.08 -19.15 -17.10
CA GLU A 168 1.31 -19.25 -16.30
C GLU A 168 2.61 -19.21 -17.11
N THR A 169 2.51 -19.20 -18.43
CA THR A 169 3.66 -19.04 -19.35
C THR A 169 3.62 -17.72 -20.10
N GLY A 170 2.52 -16.98 -19.98
CA GLY A 170 2.25 -15.76 -20.70
C GLY A 170 2.40 -14.49 -19.88
N ARG A 171 1.64 -13.47 -20.28
CA ARG A 171 1.69 -12.13 -19.72
C ARG A 171 1.40 -12.11 -18.21
N GLY A 172 0.44 -12.90 -17.72
CA GLY A 172 0.11 -12.99 -16.30
C GLY A 172 1.30 -13.43 -15.44
N HIS A 173 2.06 -14.44 -15.91
CA HIS A 173 3.30 -14.88 -15.28
C HIS A 173 4.33 -13.76 -15.14
N HIS A 174 4.59 -13.03 -16.22
CA HIS A 174 5.56 -11.92 -16.20
C HIS A 174 5.14 -10.79 -15.26
N LEU A 175 3.84 -10.46 -15.20
CA LEU A 175 3.31 -9.49 -14.26
C LEU A 175 3.48 -9.93 -12.80
N CYS A 176 3.26 -11.22 -12.52
CA CYS A 176 3.51 -11.78 -11.19
C CYS A 176 4.98 -11.67 -10.77
N ALA A 177 5.91 -11.99 -11.67
CA ALA A 177 7.34 -11.87 -11.40
C ALA A 177 7.73 -10.41 -11.09
N LEU A 178 7.25 -9.44 -11.89
CA LEU A 178 7.48 -8.02 -11.66
C LEU A 178 6.91 -7.54 -10.32
N ILE A 179 5.69 -7.94 -9.97
CA ILE A 179 5.08 -7.58 -8.67
C ILE A 179 5.93 -8.08 -7.51
N VAL A 180 6.41 -9.32 -7.59
CA VAL A 180 7.27 -9.92 -6.55
C VAL A 180 8.60 -9.18 -6.44
N ASP A 181 9.25 -8.86 -7.56
CA ASP A 181 10.53 -8.14 -7.59
C ASP A 181 10.39 -6.72 -7.03
N GLU A 182 9.31 -6.01 -7.38
CA GLU A 182 9.01 -4.68 -6.85
C GLU A 182 8.78 -4.71 -5.33
N ILE A 183 8.04 -5.70 -4.83
CA ILE A 183 7.82 -5.87 -3.38
C ILE A 183 9.14 -6.14 -2.66
N ARG A 184 9.99 -7.01 -3.20
CA ARG A 184 11.30 -7.34 -2.60
C ARG A 184 12.27 -6.17 -2.62
N SER A 185 12.18 -5.33 -3.64
CA SER A 185 13.03 -4.14 -3.81
C SER A 185 12.57 -2.96 -2.96
N ALA A 186 11.29 -2.92 -2.54
CA ALA A 186 10.74 -1.83 -1.77
C ALA A 186 11.28 -1.83 -0.33
N GLY A 187 11.85 -0.69 0.09
CA GLY A 187 12.27 -0.49 1.48
C GLY A 187 11.07 -0.31 2.43
N PRO A 188 11.21 -0.70 3.72
CA PRO A 188 10.17 -0.50 4.72
C PRO A 188 9.91 1.00 4.95
N GLN A 189 8.67 1.36 5.29
CA GLN A 189 8.23 2.73 5.49
C GLN A 189 7.72 2.97 6.92
N PRO A 190 7.95 4.16 7.49
CA PRO A 190 7.69 4.45 8.90
C PRO A 190 6.24 4.84 9.21
N TYR A 191 5.24 4.31 8.50
CA TYR A 191 3.82 4.63 8.68
C TYR A 191 3.12 3.76 9.72
N THR A 192 3.85 3.34 10.74
CA THR A 192 3.32 2.52 11.84
C THR A 192 3.16 3.35 13.09
N VAL A 193 2.07 3.11 13.82
CA VAL A 193 1.84 3.56 15.18
C VAL A 193 1.88 2.30 16.07
N PRO A 194 3.08 1.83 16.46
CA PRO A 194 3.23 0.56 17.15
C PRO A 194 2.58 0.60 18.53
N LEU A 195 2.02 -0.52 18.95
CA LEU A 195 1.43 -0.68 20.28
C LEU A 195 2.41 -1.42 21.19
N PRO A 196 2.70 -0.87 22.39
CA PRO A 196 3.54 -1.56 23.35
C PRO A 196 2.88 -2.83 23.85
N SER A 197 3.67 -3.83 24.24
CA SER A 197 3.21 -5.08 24.85
C SER A 197 2.81 -4.90 26.32
N GLU A 198 3.47 -4.00 27.01
CA GLU A 198 3.18 -3.66 28.41
C GLU A 198 1.74 -3.15 28.56
N LYS A 199 0.96 -3.78 29.45
CA LYS A 199 -0.49 -3.61 29.55
C LYS A 199 -0.93 -2.16 29.81
N GLN A 200 -0.23 -1.44 30.67
CA GLN A 200 -0.60 -0.07 31.06
C GLN A 200 -0.26 0.92 29.94
N LEU A 201 0.90 0.74 29.28
CA LEU A 201 1.30 1.54 28.12
C LEU A 201 0.39 1.26 26.93
N ARG A 202 0.01 0.00 26.69
CA ARG A 202 -0.96 -0.37 25.64
C ARG A 202 -2.32 0.26 25.90
N LYS A 203 -2.80 0.31 27.14
CA LYS A 203 -4.04 1.00 27.50
C LYS A 203 -3.94 2.50 27.22
N LEU A 204 -2.85 3.15 27.63
CA LEU A 204 -2.59 4.55 27.33
C LEU A 204 -2.65 4.82 25.80
N CYS A 205 -2.02 3.97 25.02
CA CYS A 205 -2.03 4.09 23.55
C CYS A 205 -3.45 3.96 22.99
N ARG A 206 -4.26 3.02 23.50
CA ARG A 206 -5.67 2.88 23.10
C ARG A 206 -6.50 4.10 23.46
N ASP A 207 -6.35 4.62 24.68
CA ASP A 207 -7.04 5.84 25.11
C ASP A 207 -6.73 7.04 24.17
N LEU A 208 -5.49 7.13 23.68
CA LEU A 208 -5.08 8.16 22.72
C LEU A 208 -5.56 7.86 21.29
N LEU A 209 -5.65 6.61 20.87
CA LEU A 209 -6.24 6.22 19.57
C LEU A 209 -7.72 6.63 19.52
N ASP A 210 -8.44 6.46 20.63
CA ASP A 210 -9.85 6.84 20.76
C ASP A 210 -10.04 8.36 20.88
N ASN A 211 -9.07 9.06 21.50
CA ASN A 211 -9.10 10.51 21.69
C ASN A 211 -7.74 11.17 21.36
N PRO A 212 -7.42 11.40 20.09
CA PRO A 212 -6.14 11.97 19.65
C PRO A 212 -5.90 13.41 20.15
N SER A 213 -6.97 14.16 20.46
CA SER A 213 -6.87 15.53 20.94
C SER A 213 -6.47 15.65 22.41
N ASN A 214 -6.41 14.53 23.13
CA ASN A 214 -6.01 14.55 24.54
C ASN A 214 -4.63 15.17 24.71
N ASN A 215 -4.57 16.29 25.45
CA ASN A 215 -3.37 17.13 25.64
C ASN A 215 -2.66 16.89 26.97
N LEU A 216 -3.01 15.83 27.71
CA LEU A 216 -2.28 15.48 28.92
C LEU A 216 -0.77 15.43 28.67
N THR A 217 -0.02 15.96 29.61
CA THR A 217 1.45 15.95 29.55
C THR A 217 2.00 14.53 29.71
N ILE A 218 3.28 14.37 29.46
CA ILE A 218 3.94 13.09 29.69
C ILE A 218 3.96 12.71 31.18
N ASP A 219 3.99 13.72 32.06
CA ASP A 219 3.97 13.51 33.50
C ASP A 219 2.59 13.04 33.94
N ASP A 220 1.50 13.69 33.47
CA ASP A 220 0.12 13.24 33.73
C ASP A 220 -0.12 11.80 33.27
N TRP A 221 0.44 11.42 32.11
CA TRP A 221 0.34 10.05 31.60
C TRP A 221 1.16 9.05 32.41
N ALA A 222 2.35 9.46 32.86
CA ALA A 222 3.18 8.63 33.72
C ALA A 222 2.47 8.32 35.06
N ASP A 223 1.85 9.33 35.66
CA ASP A 223 1.05 9.19 36.88
C ASP A 223 -0.15 8.26 36.64
N LYS A 224 -0.89 8.45 35.55
CA LYS A 224 -2.03 7.58 35.19
C LYS A 224 -1.67 6.12 35.03
N VAL A 225 -0.49 5.82 34.51
CA VAL A 225 -0.02 4.44 34.30
C VAL A 225 0.77 3.91 35.52
N GLY A 226 0.89 4.69 36.58
CA GLY A 226 1.57 4.30 37.81
C GLY A 226 3.07 4.12 37.65
N MET A 227 3.71 4.92 36.78
CA MET A 227 5.14 4.87 36.50
C MET A 227 5.78 6.24 36.73
N SER A 228 7.09 6.27 37.06
CA SER A 228 7.83 7.51 36.95
C SER A 228 7.97 7.89 35.48
N ARG A 229 8.05 9.19 35.16
CA ARG A 229 8.33 9.69 33.80
C ARG A 229 9.54 8.96 33.15
N ARG A 230 10.62 8.79 33.89
CA ARG A 230 11.84 8.09 33.42
C ARG A 230 11.54 6.64 33.04
N THR A 231 10.81 5.93 33.86
CA THR A 231 10.43 4.53 33.59
C THR A 231 9.51 4.43 32.38
N MET A 232 8.47 5.27 32.32
CA MET A 232 7.53 5.32 31.21
C MET A 232 8.25 5.59 29.87
N THR A 233 9.07 6.66 29.81
CA THR A 233 9.77 7.04 28.57
C THR A 233 10.74 5.98 28.07
N ARG A 234 11.48 5.34 29.00
CA ARG A 234 12.40 4.26 28.66
C ARG A 234 11.64 3.05 28.12
N LYS A 235 10.67 2.52 28.89
CA LYS A 235 9.87 1.35 28.46
C LYS A 235 9.14 1.61 27.13
N PHE A 236 8.56 2.80 26.98
CA PHE A 236 7.85 3.16 25.77
C PHE A 236 8.78 3.12 24.54
N ARG A 237 9.99 3.65 24.68
CA ARG A 237 10.99 3.62 23.61
C ARG A 237 11.51 2.21 23.33
N ASP A 238 11.76 1.43 24.38
CA ASP A 238 12.26 0.05 24.25
C ASP A 238 11.26 -0.84 23.49
N GLU A 239 9.94 -0.63 23.71
CA GLU A 239 8.90 -1.45 23.11
C GLU A 239 8.38 -0.93 21.75
N THR A 240 8.40 0.39 21.52
CA THR A 240 7.84 0.99 20.29
C THR A 240 8.89 1.47 19.31
N GLY A 241 10.16 1.52 19.73
CA GLY A 241 11.27 2.06 18.93
C GLY A 241 11.27 3.59 18.83
N MET A 242 10.31 4.31 19.46
CA MET A 242 10.19 5.77 19.36
C MET A 242 9.83 6.45 20.67
N SER A 243 10.03 7.76 20.75
CA SER A 243 9.57 8.53 21.90
C SER A 243 8.05 8.63 21.93
N PHE A 244 7.47 8.79 23.13
CA PHE A 244 6.03 9.02 23.29
C PHE A 244 5.52 10.25 22.51
N ILE A 245 6.32 11.32 22.46
CA ILE A 245 5.97 12.54 21.72
C ILE A 245 5.88 12.25 20.21
N GLU A 246 6.85 11.56 19.66
CA GLU A 246 6.88 11.15 18.25
C GLU A 246 5.71 10.22 17.93
N TRP A 247 5.44 9.23 18.79
CA TRP A 247 4.33 8.31 18.65
C TRP A 247 2.99 9.06 18.63
N ARG A 248 2.76 9.98 19.59
CA ARG A 248 1.55 10.80 19.65
C ARG A 248 1.41 11.72 18.43
N GLN A 249 2.51 12.24 17.91
CA GLN A 249 2.50 13.03 16.71
C GLN A 249 2.09 12.21 15.47
N ARG A 250 2.62 10.99 15.33
CA ARG A 250 2.22 10.07 14.26
C ARG A 250 0.73 9.76 14.31
N LEU A 251 0.23 9.42 15.49
CA LEU A 251 -1.18 9.18 15.71
C LEU A 251 -2.05 10.36 15.28
N ARG A 252 -1.69 11.59 15.70
CA ARG A 252 -2.45 12.80 15.35
C ARG A 252 -2.44 13.09 13.85
N ILE A 253 -1.31 12.91 13.20
CA ILE A 253 -1.21 13.05 11.74
C ILE A 253 -2.10 12.02 11.04
N SER A 254 -2.09 10.77 11.50
CA SER A 254 -3.00 9.72 10.99
C SER A 254 -4.46 10.14 11.08
N HIS A 255 -4.87 10.66 12.24
CA HIS A 255 -6.23 11.15 12.44
C HIS A 255 -6.58 12.28 11.46
N VAL A 256 -5.69 13.27 11.31
CA VAL A 256 -5.90 14.38 10.36
C VAL A 256 -6.04 13.87 8.93
N MET A 257 -5.15 12.98 8.47
CA MET A 257 -5.20 12.43 7.11
C MET A 257 -6.51 11.68 6.86
N ARG A 258 -6.96 10.88 7.83
CA ARG A 258 -8.24 10.19 7.79
C ARG A 258 -9.41 11.18 7.62
N ARG A 259 -9.49 12.20 8.47
CA ARG A 259 -10.59 13.17 8.46
C ARG A 259 -10.62 13.98 7.17
N VAL A 260 -9.43 14.34 6.64
CA VAL A 260 -9.33 15.01 5.34
C VAL A 260 -9.80 14.11 4.21
N ALA A 261 -9.49 12.82 4.23
CA ALA A 261 -10.00 11.84 3.26
C ALA A 261 -11.53 11.66 3.34
N GLU A 262 -12.13 11.88 4.52
CA GLU A 262 -13.57 11.92 4.73
C GLU A 262 -14.20 13.26 4.26
N GLY A 263 -13.41 14.19 3.72
CA GLY A 263 -13.86 15.50 3.23
C GLY A 263 -13.90 16.60 4.29
N VAL A 264 -13.40 16.35 5.50
CA VAL A 264 -13.33 17.37 6.56
C VAL A 264 -12.24 18.38 6.25
N PRO A 265 -12.50 19.70 6.36
CA PRO A 265 -11.49 20.74 6.14
C PRO A 265 -10.28 20.54 7.04
N LEU A 266 -9.06 20.74 6.51
CA LEU A 266 -7.79 20.54 7.22
C LEU A 266 -7.72 21.27 8.56
N ALA A 267 -8.27 22.48 8.66
CA ALA A 267 -8.29 23.24 9.91
C ALA A 267 -9.13 22.54 11.00
N VAL A 268 -10.29 22.02 10.64
CA VAL A 268 -11.17 21.28 11.56
C VAL A 268 -10.54 19.96 11.96
N ALA A 269 -10.04 19.19 11.00
CA ALA A 269 -9.33 17.94 11.27
C ALA A 269 -8.11 18.14 12.20
N GLY A 270 -7.41 19.27 12.03
CA GLY A 270 -6.29 19.65 12.90
C GLY A 270 -6.73 19.93 14.33
N GLN A 271 -7.82 20.66 14.53
CA GLN A 271 -8.40 20.92 15.85
C GLN A 271 -8.87 19.63 16.54
N GLU A 272 -9.55 18.74 15.81
CA GLU A 272 -9.96 17.42 16.30
C GLU A 272 -8.78 16.54 16.73
N ALA A 273 -7.60 16.74 16.11
CA ALA A 273 -6.36 16.07 16.48
C ALA A 273 -5.56 16.78 17.58
N GLY A 274 -6.04 17.92 18.09
CA GLY A 274 -5.38 18.69 19.14
C GLY A 274 -4.25 19.61 18.65
N TYR A 275 -4.29 20.06 17.38
CA TYR A 275 -3.40 21.09 16.87
C TYR A 275 -4.04 22.47 16.96
N GLU A 276 -3.38 23.37 17.67
CA GLU A 276 -3.81 24.78 17.81
C GLU A 276 -3.39 25.63 16.59
N SER A 277 -2.34 25.25 15.90
CA SER A 277 -1.76 26.00 14.78
C SER A 277 -1.81 25.22 13.47
N LEU A 278 -2.56 25.74 12.50
CA LEU A 278 -2.61 25.22 11.14
C LEU A 278 -1.25 25.31 10.42
N SER A 279 -0.43 26.31 10.74
CA SER A 279 0.91 26.45 10.16
C SER A 279 1.86 25.36 10.62
N THR A 280 1.80 24.99 11.91
CA THR A 280 2.54 23.86 12.48
C THR A 280 2.09 22.54 11.84
N LEU A 281 0.78 22.33 11.73
CA LEU A 281 0.23 21.13 11.10
C LEU A 281 0.69 21.00 9.64
N ARG A 282 0.65 22.09 8.85
CA ARG A 282 1.11 22.07 7.45
C ARG A 282 2.59 21.74 7.31
N LYS A 283 3.44 22.22 8.22
CA LYS A 283 4.86 21.86 8.24
C LYS A 283 5.06 20.37 8.50
N LEU A 284 4.33 19.85 9.49
CA LEU A 284 4.40 18.42 9.81
C LEU A 284 3.89 17.55 8.67
N LEU A 285 2.76 17.89 8.06
CA LEU A 285 2.24 17.14 6.91
C LEU A 285 3.23 17.07 5.75
N LYS A 286 4.03 18.13 5.51
CA LYS A 286 5.08 18.11 4.47
C LYS A 286 6.19 17.08 4.75
N THR A 287 6.45 16.76 6.02
CA THR A 287 7.44 15.74 6.38
C THR A 287 6.87 14.31 6.33
N TRP A 288 5.54 14.20 6.32
CA TRP A 288 4.80 12.94 6.32
C TRP A 288 4.03 12.68 5.02
N ALA A 289 3.91 13.68 4.14
CA ALA A 289 3.31 13.50 2.81
C ALA A 289 4.26 12.72 1.90
N PRO A 290 3.72 11.80 1.08
CA PRO A 290 4.48 11.06 0.09
C PRO A 290 5.08 11.95 -1.00
#